data_ce0fbabe34efe4c037c4754cc574ed80
#
_entry.id   ce0fbabe34efe4c037c4754cc574ed80
#
_cell.length_a   1.000
_cell.length_b   1.000
_cell.length_c   1.000
_cell.angle_alpha   90.00
_cell.angle_beta   90.00
_cell.angle_gamma   90.00
#
_symmetry.space_group_name_H-M   'P 1'
#
loop_
_entity.id
_entity.type
_entity.pdbx_description
1 polymer ?
#
loop_
_entity_poly.entity_id
_entity_poly.type
_entity_poly.pdbx_seq_one_letter_code
_entity_poly.pdbx_strand_id
1 'polypeptide(L)'
;MKYFLLLISSLLMFSCSEMPNEVPLDSHRSVVFNLNMTEAINNDLFGSDTDTLTLILDSISQFEMSDEDSDNIFLCTLPNLIFGETYEYQYAINGIAENLEPGRSFTVYDEGNMISDYYGELNPTIITFLVNMSYQIESGNFDSGSQFLDVAGDFQDPLWSGSQLEPIGNDIYSTTITNIEVDQNLEFKFRIDGDWNNSEFPENGPNRSHQVEQGENTLEYWYNDEGGN
;
A
#
# COMPACT_ATOMS: atom_id res chain seq x y z
N MET A 1 -50.60 73.25 17.02
CA MET A 1 -49.54 72.68 16.15
C MET A 1 -48.90 71.50 16.86
N LYS A 2 -49.22 70.32 16.45
CA LYS A 2 -48.68 69.04 17.04
C LYS A 2 -47.48 68.58 16.19
N TYR A 3 -46.30 68.56 16.81
CA TYR A 3 -45.14 67.95 16.15
C TYR A 3 -45.18 66.47 16.33
N PHE A 4 -45.17 65.74 15.19
CA PHE A 4 -45.11 64.29 15.12
C PHE A 4 -43.62 63.88 15.02
N LEU A 5 -43.12 63.24 16.07
CA LEU A 5 -41.72 62.77 16.10
C LEU A 5 -41.70 61.36 15.46
N LEU A 6 -41.06 61.26 14.29
CA LEU A 6 -40.87 59.97 13.62
C LEU A 6 -39.61 59.31 14.21
N LEU A 7 -39.81 58.21 14.93
CA LEU A 7 -38.69 57.36 15.40
C LEU A 7 -38.34 56.40 14.26
N ILE A 8 -37.16 56.61 13.66
CA ILE A 8 -36.58 55.66 12.71
C ILE A 8 -35.81 54.60 13.52
N SER A 9 -36.39 53.39 13.61
CA SER A 9 -35.72 52.19 14.15
C SER A 9 -34.82 51.64 13.08
N SER A 10 -33.50 51.85 13.23
CA SER A 10 -32.49 51.19 12.41
C SER A 10 -32.35 49.72 12.87
N LEU A 11 -32.88 48.81 12.08
CA LEU A 11 -32.66 47.37 12.25
C LEU A 11 -31.25 47.02 11.82
N LEU A 12 -30.35 46.85 12.78
CA LEU A 12 -29.01 46.29 12.56
C LEU A 12 -29.14 44.82 12.23
N MET A 13 -29.06 44.48 10.95
CA MET A 13 -28.85 43.13 10.49
C MET A 13 -27.45 42.70 10.89
N PHE A 14 -27.33 41.93 11.97
CA PHE A 14 -26.10 41.20 12.22
C PHE A 14 -26.03 40.10 11.15
N SER A 15 -25.20 40.28 10.14
CA SER A 15 -24.73 39.20 9.29
C SER A 15 -23.92 38.29 10.17
N CYS A 16 -24.46 37.13 10.47
CA CYS A 16 -23.70 36.02 11.03
C CYS A 16 -22.71 35.59 9.93
N SER A 17 -21.47 36.05 10.01
CA SER A 17 -20.41 35.44 9.21
C SER A 17 -20.26 34.02 9.73
N GLU A 18 -20.56 33.06 8.89
CA GLU A 18 -20.23 31.66 9.18
C GLU A 18 -18.73 31.62 9.50
N MET A 19 -18.41 31.23 10.73
CA MET A 19 -17.02 30.92 11.08
C MET A 19 -16.61 29.77 10.18
N PRO A 20 -15.37 29.78 9.67
CA PRO A 20 -14.87 28.63 8.92
C PRO A 20 -15.11 27.39 9.78
N ASN A 21 -15.68 26.33 9.17
CA ASN A 21 -15.92 25.06 9.83
C ASN A 21 -14.61 24.59 10.45
N GLU A 22 -14.47 24.71 11.76
CA GLU A 22 -13.38 24.07 12.48
C GLU A 22 -13.59 22.56 12.34
N VAL A 23 -12.58 21.86 11.85
CA VAL A 23 -12.61 20.41 11.72
C VAL A 23 -12.78 19.82 13.14
N PRO A 24 -13.80 18.98 13.40
CA PRO A 24 -14.02 18.40 14.72
C PRO A 24 -12.80 17.67 15.24
N LEU A 25 -12.52 17.77 16.54
CA LEU A 25 -11.35 17.16 17.18
C LEU A 25 -11.34 15.62 17.05
N ASP A 26 -12.50 14.98 16.92
CA ASP A 26 -12.69 13.55 16.72
C ASP A 26 -12.34 13.07 15.31
N SER A 27 -12.14 14.02 14.36
CA SER A 27 -11.67 13.71 13.00
C SER A 27 -10.14 13.66 12.86
N HIS A 28 -9.39 13.85 13.96
CA HIS A 28 -7.94 13.81 13.93
C HIS A 28 -7.40 12.44 14.33
N ARG A 29 -6.38 11.97 13.64
CA ARG A 29 -5.70 10.70 13.88
C ARG A 29 -4.20 10.90 13.98
N SER A 30 -3.53 9.96 14.64
CA SER A 30 -2.07 9.89 14.61
C SER A 30 -1.63 8.92 13.53
N VAL A 31 -0.55 9.27 12.85
CA VAL A 31 0.08 8.42 11.83
C VAL A 31 1.52 8.16 12.24
N VAL A 32 1.95 6.90 12.18
CA VAL A 32 3.31 6.47 12.48
C VAL A 32 4.03 6.17 11.18
N PHE A 33 5.19 6.77 11.00
CA PHE A 33 6.09 6.52 9.88
C PHE A 33 7.27 5.68 10.36
N ASN A 34 7.52 4.56 9.70
CA ASN A 34 8.67 3.69 9.86
C ASN A 34 9.49 3.76 8.58
N LEU A 35 10.73 4.18 8.67
CA LEU A 35 11.62 4.24 7.52
C LEU A 35 12.82 3.32 7.71
N ASN A 36 12.96 2.33 6.85
CA ASN A 36 14.12 1.44 6.84
C ASN A 36 15.29 2.12 6.12
N MET A 37 16.38 2.36 6.87
CA MET A 37 17.59 3.01 6.41
C MET A 37 18.74 2.04 6.15
N THR A 38 18.51 0.72 6.27
CA THR A 38 19.57 -0.30 6.20
C THR A 38 20.41 -0.20 4.94
N GLU A 39 19.79 -0.02 3.76
CA GLU A 39 20.54 0.13 2.50
C GLU A 39 21.28 1.45 2.41
N ALA A 40 20.69 2.55 2.87
CA ALA A 40 21.34 3.86 2.89
C ALA A 40 22.57 3.85 3.79
N ILE A 41 22.50 3.17 4.94
CA ILE A 41 23.63 2.99 5.87
C ILE A 41 24.72 2.09 5.23
N ASN A 42 24.33 0.95 4.65
CA ASN A 42 25.28 0.02 4.03
C ASN A 42 26.01 0.62 2.81
N ASN A 43 25.39 1.60 2.15
CA ASN A 43 25.96 2.30 1.00
C ASN A 43 26.64 3.62 1.36
N ASP A 44 26.91 3.88 2.66
CA ASP A 44 27.54 5.11 3.18
C ASP A 44 26.78 6.41 2.79
N LEU A 45 25.48 6.33 2.54
CA LEU A 45 24.62 7.48 2.23
C LEU A 45 24.08 8.17 3.48
N PHE A 46 24.08 7.47 4.62
CA PHE A 46 23.60 7.96 5.90
C PHE A 46 24.42 7.41 7.05
N GLY A 47 24.86 8.30 7.94
CA GLY A 47 25.55 7.95 9.18
C GLY A 47 24.69 8.33 10.39
N SER A 48 24.20 7.35 11.15
CA SER A 48 23.27 7.56 12.26
C SER A 48 23.78 8.53 13.34
N ASP A 49 25.09 8.63 13.52
CA ASP A 49 25.73 9.51 14.51
C ASP A 49 26.04 10.93 13.98
N THR A 50 26.01 11.14 12.67
CA THR A 50 26.50 12.36 12.02
C THR A 50 25.43 13.10 11.21
N ASP A 51 24.43 12.37 10.74
CA ASP A 51 23.42 12.91 9.84
C ASP A 51 22.06 13.03 10.53
N THR A 52 21.25 13.97 10.04
CA THR A 52 19.86 14.14 10.48
C THR A 52 18.91 13.60 9.44
N LEU A 53 17.93 12.81 9.89
CA LEU A 53 16.87 12.29 9.07
C LEU A 53 15.56 13.01 9.41
N THR A 54 14.86 13.51 8.40
CA THR A 54 13.61 14.24 8.57
C THR A 54 12.53 13.73 7.62
N LEU A 55 11.30 13.69 8.10
CA LEU A 55 10.08 13.55 7.32
C LEU A 55 9.59 14.95 6.96
N ILE A 56 9.34 15.22 5.69
CA ILE A 56 8.78 16.46 5.18
C ILE A 56 7.34 16.19 4.75
N LEU A 57 6.38 16.91 5.33
CA LEU A 57 4.96 16.78 5.00
C LEU A 57 4.53 18.03 4.20
N ASP A 58 3.80 17.81 3.08
CA ASP A 58 3.28 18.84 2.18
C ASP A 58 4.33 19.91 1.79
N SER A 59 5.59 19.48 1.67
CA SER A 59 6.75 20.33 1.30
C SER A 59 7.04 21.49 2.26
N ILE A 60 6.42 21.54 3.44
CA ILE A 60 6.49 22.67 4.37
C ILE A 60 6.94 22.26 5.78
N SER A 61 6.25 21.25 6.34
CA SER A 61 6.46 20.81 7.72
C SER A 61 7.53 19.75 7.80
N GLN A 62 8.50 19.92 8.69
CA GLN A 62 9.62 18.98 8.88
C GLN A 62 9.57 18.40 10.27
N PHE A 63 9.77 17.07 10.36
CA PHE A 63 9.75 16.31 11.59
C PHE A 63 10.98 15.40 11.65
N GLU A 64 11.73 15.49 12.73
CA GLU A 64 12.89 14.64 12.94
C GLU A 64 12.46 13.19 13.19
N MET A 65 13.20 12.26 12.62
CA MET A 65 13.02 10.82 12.81
C MET A 65 14.14 10.26 13.69
N SER A 66 13.83 9.28 14.52
CA SER A 66 14.80 8.65 15.44
C SER A 66 14.71 7.13 15.37
N ASP A 67 15.88 6.50 15.59
CA ASP A 67 16.05 5.06 15.77
C ASP A 67 16.56 4.85 17.22
N GLU A 68 15.64 4.53 18.16
CA GLU A 68 15.96 4.42 19.59
C GLU A 68 16.58 3.06 19.97
N ASP A 69 16.31 2.01 19.17
CA ASP A 69 16.74 0.62 19.45
C ASP A 69 17.87 0.13 18.52
N SER A 70 18.30 0.98 17.61
CA SER A 70 19.42 0.75 16.70
C SER A 70 19.22 -0.44 15.75
N ASP A 71 18.01 -0.59 15.24
CA ASP A 71 17.64 -1.62 14.27
C ASP A 71 17.65 -1.12 12.81
N ASN A 72 18.05 0.16 12.61
CA ASN A 72 18.05 0.90 11.35
C ASN A 72 16.64 1.24 10.83
N ILE A 73 15.63 1.14 11.67
CA ILE A 73 14.28 1.60 11.38
C ILE A 73 14.00 2.89 12.14
N PHE A 74 13.94 3.98 11.43
CA PHE A 74 13.69 5.31 11.99
C PHE A 74 12.20 5.59 12.09
N LEU A 75 11.77 6.13 13.23
CA LEU A 75 10.37 6.34 13.57
C LEU A 75 10.04 7.84 13.68
N CYS A 76 8.87 8.20 13.20
CA CYS A 76 8.24 9.49 13.46
C CYS A 76 6.74 9.33 13.65
N THR A 77 6.14 9.99 14.64
CA THR A 77 4.70 9.98 14.86
C THR A 77 4.15 11.38 14.64
N LEU A 78 3.25 11.53 13.68
CA LEU A 78 2.54 12.77 13.42
C LEU A 78 1.16 12.72 14.08
N PRO A 79 0.90 13.51 15.12
CA PRO A 79 -0.42 13.65 15.71
C PRO A 79 -1.31 14.60 14.89
N ASN A 80 -2.61 14.48 15.07
CA ASN A 80 -3.59 15.48 14.62
C ASN A 80 -3.72 15.63 13.09
N LEU A 81 -3.47 14.59 12.31
CA LEU A 81 -3.79 14.57 10.88
C LEU A 81 -5.29 14.29 10.68
N ILE A 82 -5.89 14.86 9.63
CA ILE A 82 -7.34 14.82 9.42
C ILE A 82 -7.72 13.50 8.74
N PHE A 83 -8.66 12.78 9.35
CA PHE A 83 -9.23 11.54 8.78
C PHE A 83 -9.83 11.79 7.38
N GLY A 84 -9.48 10.94 6.44
CA GLY A 84 -9.94 10.99 5.04
C GLY A 84 -9.12 11.91 4.14
N GLU A 85 -8.22 12.74 4.68
CA GLU A 85 -7.35 13.60 3.89
C GLU A 85 -6.13 12.81 3.38
N THR A 86 -5.63 13.21 2.21
CA THR A 86 -4.41 12.67 1.60
C THR A 86 -3.31 13.72 1.69
N TYR A 87 -2.14 13.28 2.14
CA TYR A 87 -0.95 14.12 2.33
C TYR A 87 0.17 13.65 1.43
N GLU A 88 0.94 14.59 0.87
CA GLU A 88 2.20 14.31 0.20
C GLU A 88 3.35 14.35 1.21
N TYR A 89 4.32 13.46 1.09
CA TYR A 89 5.48 13.44 1.97
C TYR A 89 6.74 12.94 1.26
N GLN A 90 7.88 13.22 1.88
CA GLN A 90 9.19 12.76 1.43
C GLN A 90 10.15 12.71 2.61
N TYR A 91 11.21 11.94 2.49
CA TYR A 91 12.28 11.89 3.47
C TYR A 91 13.46 12.74 3.02
N ALA A 92 14.22 13.27 3.99
CA ALA A 92 15.41 14.07 3.70
C ALA A 92 16.56 13.73 4.64
N ILE A 93 17.76 13.57 4.09
CA ILE A 93 19.02 13.47 4.84
C ILE A 93 19.68 14.84 4.82
N ASN A 94 19.99 15.43 6.00
CA ASN A 94 20.61 16.74 6.14
C ASN A 94 19.88 17.86 5.35
N GLY A 95 18.54 17.75 5.26
CA GLY A 95 17.70 18.67 4.52
C GLY A 95 17.70 18.51 2.99
N ILE A 96 18.39 17.49 2.47
CA ILE A 96 18.33 17.11 1.06
C ILE A 96 17.29 16.00 0.91
N ALA A 97 16.18 16.33 0.26
CA ALA A 97 15.08 15.38 0.05
C ALA A 97 15.47 14.28 -0.94
N GLU A 98 14.89 13.08 -0.72
CA GLU A 98 14.93 12.02 -1.71
C GLU A 98 14.26 12.48 -3.02
N ASN A 99 14.73 11.95 -4.14
CA ASN A 99 14.20 12.29 -5.45
C ASN A 99 13.45 11.08 -6.03
N LEU A 100 12.17 10.96 -5.66
CA LEU A 100 11.30 9.89 -6.14
C LEU A 100 10.25 10.45 -7.10
N GLU A 101 10.00 9.71 -8.17
CA GLU A 101 8.94 9.99 -9.14
C GLU A 101 8.15 8.68 -9.42
N PRO A 102 6.84 8.63 -9.11
CA PRO A 102 6.06 9.67 -8.40
C PRO A 102 6.54 9.89 -6.96
N GLY A 103 6.19 11.02 -6.36
CA GLY A 103 6.41 11.28 -4.93
C GLY A 103 5.55 10.38 -4.04
N ARG A 104 5.84 10.37 -2.73
CA ARG A 104 5.07 9.59 -1.77
C ARG A 104 3.79 10.32 -1.36
N SER A 105 2.72 9.57 -1.12
CA SER A 105 1.48 10.07 -0.55
C SER A 105 0.82 9.02 0.33
N PHE A 106 -0.04 9.46 1.25
CA PHE A 106 -0.87 8.55 2.06
C PHE A 106 -2.21 9.20 2.39
N THR A 107 -3.22 8.36 2.61
CA THR A 107 -4.54 8.80 3.11
C THR A 107 -4.70 8.39 4.57
N VAL A 108 -5.23 9.28 5.40
CA VAL A 108 -5.46 9.01 6.83
C VAL A 108 -6.73 8.19 7.00
N TYR A 109 -6.60 7.01 7.59
CA TYR A 109 -7.70 6.11 7.91
C TYR A 109 -8.16 6.24 9.38
N ASP A 110 -9.27 5.60 9.73
CA ASP A 110 -9.80 5.62 11.09
C ASP A 110 -8.91 4.85 12.07
N GLU A 111 -8.34 3.73 11.62
CA GLU A 111 -7.39 2.89 12.36
C GLU A 111 -6.25 2.43 11.46
N GLY A 112 -5.15 1.96 12.06
CA GLY A 112 -4.05 1.31 11.34
C GLY A 112 -3.15 2.25 10.54
N ASN A 113 -3.05 3.53 10.95
CA ASN A 113 -2.22 4.51 10.26
C ASN A 113 -0.72 4.29 10.57
N MET A 114 -0.17 3.26 9.96
CA MET A 114 1.27 2.96 9.98
C MET A 114 1.77 2.88 8.56
N ILE A 115 2.78 3.67 8.25
CA ILE A 115 3.44 3.72 6.95
C ILE A 115 4.83 3.14 7.14
N SER A 116 5.21 2.20 6.29
CA SER A 116 6.52 1.54 6.34
C SER A 116 7.20 1.69 4.98
N ASP A 117 8.33 2.37 4.96
CA ASP A 117 9.04 2.74 3.75
C ASP A 117 10.52 2.32 3.77
N TYR A 118 11.14 2.38 2.60
CA TYR A 118 12.60 2.29 2.41
C TYR A 118 13.10 3.62 1.85
N TYR A 119 14.26 4.10 2.35
CA TYR A 119 14.82 5.38 1.89
C TYR A 119 15.28 5.29 0.43
N GLY A 120 14.92 6.32 -0.36
CA GLY A 120 15.32 6.41 -1.76
C GLY A 120 14.60 5.44 -2.70
N GLU A 121 13.67 4.64 -2.18
CA GLU A 121 12.89 3.67 -2.94
C GLU A 121 11.41 3.84 -2.64
N LEU A 122 10.58 3.67 -3.65
CA LEU A 122 9.18 3.40 -3.42
C LEU A 122 9.06 2.01 -2.80
N ASN A 123 8.08 1.80 -1.93
CA ASN A 123 7.82 0.48 -1.38
C ASN A 123 7.80 -0.54 -2.51
N PRO A 124 8.55 -1.64 -2.39
CA PRO A 124 8.54 -2.64 -3.44
C PRO A 124 7.11 -3.09 -3.69
N THR A 125 6.73 -3.09 -4.94
CA THR A 125 5.43 -3.66 -5.30
C THR A 125 5.49 -5.16 -5.15
N ILE A 126 4.61 -5.68 -4.31
CA ILE A 126 4.55 -7.10 -3.94
C ILE A 126 3.22 -7.66 -4.41
N ILE A 127 3.26 -8.80 -5.08
CA ILE A 127 2.06 -9.54 -5.45
C ILE A 127 2.08 -10.88 -4.73
N THR A 128 1.12 -11.09 -3.85
CA THR A 128 0.93 -12.36 -3.16
C THR A 128 -0.26 -13.09 -3.79
N PHE A 129 0.01 -14.24 -4.40
CA PHE A 129 -1.03 -15.13 -4.90
C PHE A 129 -1.45 -16.09 -3.80
N LEU A 130 -2.76 -16.22 -3.59
CA LEU A 130 -3.40 -17.18 -2.71
C LEU A 130 -4.37 -18.03 -3.55
N VAL A 131 -4.13 -19.32 -3.65
CA VAL A 131 -4.96 -20.23 -4.47
C VAL A 131 -5.52 -21.36 -3.62
N ASN A 132 -6.83 -21.43 -3.58
CA ASN A 132 -7.55 -22.53 -2.92
C ASN A 132 -7.68 -23.72 -3.85
N MET A 133 -7.12 -24.87 -3.43
CA MET A 133 -7.10 -26.14 -4.16
C MET A 133 -8.04 -27.19 -3.59
N SER A 134 -8.86 -26.86 -2.57
CA SER A 134 -9.66 -27.87 -1.85
C SER A 134 -10.57 -28.66 -2.78
N TYR A 135 -11.24 -28.01 -3.74
CA TYR A 135 -12.08 -28.70 -4.71
C TYR A 135 -11.27 -29.66 -5.60
N GLN A 136 -10.08 -29.28 -6.03
CA GLN A 136 -9.22 -30.11 -6.88
C GLN A 136 -8.68 -31.31 -6.10
N ILE A 137 -8.38 -31.14 -4.83
CA ILE A 137 -7.95 -32.20 -3.92
C ILE A 137 -9.11 -33.18 -3.67
N GLU A 138 -10.29 -32.70 -3.30
CA GLU A 138 -11.48 -33.52 -3.05
C GLU A 138 -11.92 -34.28 -4.29
N SER A 139 -11.81 -33.69 -5.47
CA SER A 139 -12.16 -34.30 -6.76
C SER A 139 -11.09 -35.26 -7.28
N GLY A 140 -9.93 -35.36 -6.63
CA GLY A 140 -8.80 -36.18 -7.05
C GLY A 140 -8.07 -35.67 -8.30
N ASN A 141 -8.26 -34.42 -8.67
CA ASN A 141 -7.57 -33.78 -9.78
C ASN A 141 -6.20 -33.21 -9.41
N PHE A 142 -5.92 -33.08 -8.11
CA PHE A 142 -4.66 -32.62 -7.57
C PHE A 142 -4.27 -33.47 -6.36
N ASP A 143 -3.08 -34.07 -6.39
CA ASP A 143 -2.50 -34.83 -5.29
C ASP A 143 -1.44 -33.99 -4.59
N SER A 144 -1.79 -33.41 -3.46
CA SER A 144 -0.91 -32.54 -2.65
C SER A 144 0.35 -33.22 -2.11
N GLY A 145 0.41 -34.56 -2.16
CA GLY A 145 1.57 -35.35 -1.71
C GLY A 145 2.62 -35.56 -2.80
N SER A 146 2.27 -35.38 -4.07
CA SER A 146 3.15 -35.71 -5.20
C SER A 146 3.20 -34.64 -6.30
N GLN A 147 2.27 -33.71 -6.32
CA GLN A 147 2.18 -32.64 -7.32
C GLN A 147 2.43 -31.28 -6.70
N PHE A 148 2.84 -30.32 -7.51
CA PHE A 148 2.98 -28.94 -7.10
C PHE A 148 2.10 -28.01 -7.95
N LEU A 149 1.78 -26.85 -7.39
CA LEU A 149 1.10 -25.76 -8.06
C LEU A 149 2.10 -24.66 -8.42
N ASP A 150 2.02 -24.09 -9.61
CA ASP A 150 2.79 -22.92 -9.99
C ASP A 150 1.90 -21.82 -10.58
N VAL A 151 2.40 -20.59 -10.59
CA VAL A 151 1.86 -19.47 -11.35
C VAL A 151 2.85 -19.11 -12.46
N ALA A 152 2.38 -19.11 -13.69
CA ALA A 152 3.15 -18.64 -14.84
C ALA A 152 2.54 -17.35 -15.38
N GLY A 153 3.37 -16.37 -15.70
CA GLY A 153 2.90 -15.08 -16.16
C GLY A 153 3.96 -14.26 -16.91
N ASP A 154 3.53 -13.11 -17.39
CA ASP A 154 4.36 -12.16 -18.15
C ASP A 154 5.33 -11.35 -17.28
N PHE A 155 5.26 -11.51 -15.97
CA PHE A 155 6.14 -10.88 -14.97
C PHE A 155 7.43 -11.66 -14.70
N GLN A 156 7.65 -12.81 -15.35
CA GLN A 156 8.79 -13.69 -15.10
C GLN A 156 9.89 -13.51 -16.15
N ASP A 157 11.13 -13.84 -15.77
CA ASP A 157 12.27 -13.95 -16.70
C ASP A 157 12.92 -15.34 -16.56
N PRO A 158 12.81 -16.22 -17.56
CA PRO A 158 12.06 -16.05 -18.82
C PRO A 158 10.54 -15.94 -18.62
N LEU A 159 9.87 -15.22 -19.50
CA LEU A 159 8.40 -15.06 -19.48
C LEU A 159 7.72 -16.45 -19.37
N TRP A 160 6.69 -16.55 -18.52
CA TRP A 160 5.87 -17.76 -18.32
C TRP A 160 6.65 -18.98 -17.81
N SER A 161 7.81 -18.76 -17.15
CA SER A 161 8.64 -19.86 -16.63
C SER A 161 8.00 -20.62 -15.46
N GLY A 162 7.15 -19.94 -14.68
CA GLY A 162 6.48 -20.49 -13.50
C GLY A 162 7.21 -20.21 -12.18
N SER A 163 6.44 -19.85 -11.16
CA SER A 163 6.87 -19.75 -9.76
C SER A 163 6.01 -20.65 -8.93
N GLN A 164 6.64 -21.58 -8.19
CA GLN A 164 5.94 -22.56 -7.36
C GLN A 164 5.22 -21.86 -6.21
N LEU A 165 4.00 -22.33 -5.89
CA LEU A 165 3.25 -21.94 -4.71
C LEU A 165 3.46 -22.99 -3.60
N GLU A 166 3.73 -22.51 -2.39
CA GLU A 166 3.90 -23.34 -1.20
C GLU A 166 2.58 -23.48 -0.43
N PRO A 167 2.26 -24.65 0.14
CA PRO A 167 1.06 -24.84 0.95
C PRO A 167 1.16 -24.06 2.27
N ILE A 168 0.15 -23.25 2.58
CA ILE A 168 0.05 -22.48 3.83
C ILE A 168 -1.02 -22.99 4.79
N GLY A 169 -1.66 -24.11 4.47
CA GLY A 169 -2.73 -24.75 5.25
C GLY A 169 -4.11 -24.55 4.63
N ASN A 170 -5.10 -25.32 5.08
CA ASN A 170 -6.49 -25.30 4.60
C ASN A 170 -6.61 -25.42 3.06
N ASP A 171 -5.74 -26.23 2.46
CA ASP A 171 -5.66 -26.42 1.01
C ASP A 171 -5.38 -25.13 0.21
N ILE A 172 -4.84 -24.11 0.87
CA ILE A 172 -4.42 -22.86 0.24
C ILE A 172 -2.93 -22.92 -0.05
N TYR A 173 -2.56 -22.51 -1.25
CA TYR A 173 -1.19 -22.40 -1.75
C TYR A 173 -0.85 -20.94 -2.01
N SER A 174 0.38 -20.53 -1.68
CA SER A 174 0.81 -19.14 -1.79
C SER A 174 2.21 -19.00 -2.39
N THR A 175 2.42 -17.93 -3.15
CA THR A 175 3.74 -17.44 -3.52
C THR A 175 3.71 -15.92 -3.60
N THR A 176 4.87 -15.30 -3.41
CA THR A 176 5.02 -13.85 -3.46
C THR A 176 6.03 -13.48 -4.54
N ILE A 177 5.64 -12.54 -5.40
CA ILE A 177 6.49 -11.97 -6.45
C ILE A 177 6.76 -10.51 -6.08
N THR A 178 8.00 -10.07 -6.20
CA THR A 178 8.45 -8.72 -5.86
C THR A 178 8.99 -8.00 -7.09
N ASN A 179 9.19 -6.68 -6.99
CA ASN A 179 9.78 -5.84 -8.03
C ASN A 179 8.97 -5.81 -9.34
N ILE A 180 7.66 -5.77 -9.22
CA ILE A 180 6.74 -5.59 -10.35
C ILE A 180 6.49 -4.08 -10.54
N GLU A 181 6.43 -3.63 -11.77
CA GLU A 181 6.14 -2.23 -12.08
C GLU A 181 4.69 -1.87 -11.74
N VAL A 182 4.50 -0.73 -11.08
CA VAL A 182 3.17 -0.16 -10.80
C VAL A 182 2.46 0.16 -12.11
N ASP A 183 1.14 0.06 -12.12
CA ASP A 183 0.29 0.25 -13.29
C ASP A 183 0.47 -0.77 -14.43
N GLN A 184 1.37 -1.75 -14.27
CA GLN A 184 1.46 -2.86 -15.20
C GLN A 184 0.18 -3.71 -15.13
N ASN A 185 -0.35 -4.12 -16.27
CA ASN A 185 -1.42 -5.10 -16.33
C ASN A 185 -0.82 -6.49 -16.52
N LEU A 186 -0.75 -7.27 -15.45
CA LEU A 186 -0.21 -8.62 -15.48
C LEU A 186 -1.18 -9.58 -16.16
N GLU A 187 -0.64 -10.52 -16.94
CA GLU A 187 -1.33 -11.72 -17.39
C GLU A 187 -0.68 -12.96 -16.80
N PHE A 188 -1.48 -13.87 -16.24
CA PHE A 188 -0.98 -15.08 -15.60
C PHE A 188 -1.98 -16.23 -15.63
N LYS A 189 -1.49 -17.42 -15.29
CA LYS A 189 -2.28 -18.65 -15.20
C LYS A 189 -1.66 -19.60 -14.19
N PHE A 190 -2.49 -20.29 -13.41
CA PHE A 190 -2.03 -21.36 -12.53
C PHE A 190 -1.91 -22.68 -13.27
N ARG A 191 -0.90 -23.51 -12.91
CA ARG A 191 -0.64 -24.79 -13.54
C ARG A 191 -0.28 -25.84 -12.47
N ILE A 192 -0.66 -27.08 -12.73
CA ILE A 192 -0.22 -28.25 -11.94
C ILE A 192 1.02 -28.85 -12.62
N ASP A 193 2.07 -29.10 -11.83
CA ASP A 193 3.36 -29.66 -12.27
C ASP A 193 4.05 -28.85 -13.38
N GLY A 194 3.75 -27.55 -13.52
CA GLY A 194 4.28 -26.70 -14.59
C GLY A 194 3.81 -27.07 -16.00
N ASP A 195 2.84 -27.96 -16.11
CA ASP A 195 2.34 -28.49 -17.41
C ASP A 195 1.18 -27.65 -17.92
N TRP A 196 1.33 -27.13 -19.13
CA TRP A 196 0.27 -26.35 -19.81
C TRP A 196 -0.99 -27.17 -20.11
N ASN A 197 -0.89 -28.51 -20.23
CA ASN A 197 -2.07 -29.36 -20.35
C ASN A 197 -2.86 -29.48 -19.05
N ASN A 198 -2.23 -29.17 -17.92
CA ASN A 198 -2.82 -29.14 -16.60
C ASN A 198 -2.93 -27.71 -16.06
N SER A 199 -3.04 -26.71 -16.96
CA SER A 199 -3.32 -25.35 -16.54
C SER A 199 -4.81 -25.14 -16.26
N GLU A 200 -5.12 -24.16 -15.41
CA GLU A 200 -6.51 -23.74 -15.23
C GLU A 200 -7.14 -23.26 -16.55
N PHE A 201 -8.48 -23.30 -16.63
CA PHE A 201 -9.23 -22.97 -17.84
C PHE A 201 -8.69 -23.71 -19.08
N PRO A 202 -8.84 -25.04 -19.12
CA PRO A 202 -8.27 -25.88 -20.18
C PRO A 202 -8.77 -25.45 -21.58
N GLU A 203 -8.16 -26.02 -22.62
CA GLU A 203 -8.55 -25.81 -24.03
C GLU A 203 -8.40 -24.34 -24.53
N ASN A 204 -7.32 -23.64 -24.15
CA ASN A 204 -7.05 -22.24 -24.46
C ASN A 204 -8.02 -21.23 -23.79
N GLY A 205 -8.54 -21.57 -22.63
CA GLY A 205 -9.28 -20.62 -21.80
C GLY A 205 -8.44 -19.37 -21.46
N PRO A 206 -9.07 -18.28 -20.99
CA PRO A 206 -8.41 -17.00 -20.80
C PRO A 206 -7.29 -17.06 -19.75
N ASN A 207 -6.33 -16.16 -19.86
CA ASN A 207 -5.44 -15.87 -18.75
C ASN A 207 -6.22 -15.05 -17.71
N ARG A 208 -5.77 -15.10 -16.46
CA ARG A 208 -6.14 -14.10 -15.47
C ARG A 208 -5.40 -12.80 -15.74
N SER A 209 -5.96 -11.69 -15.29
CA SER A 209 -5.28 -10.40 -15.37
C SER A 209 -5.46 -9.61 -14.08
N HIS A 210 -4.46 -8.79 -13.75
CA HIS A 210 -4.50 -7.89 -12.61
C HIS A 210 -3.70 -6.62 -12.92
N GLN A 211 -4.30 -5.45 -12.65
CA GLN A 211 -3.58 -4.19 -12.71
C GLN A 211 -2.87 -3.96 -11.39
N VAL A 212 -1.55 -3.82 -11.45
CA VAL A 212 -0.68 -3.70 -10.29
C VAL A 212 -0.86 -2.34 -9.63
N GLU A 213 -1.19 -2.36 -8.34
CA GLU A 213 -1.22 -1.19 -7.48
C GLU A 213 0.10 -1.08 -6.70
N GLN A 214 0.50 0.12 -6.33
CA GLN A 214 1.69 0.30 -5.51
C GLN A 214 1.55 -0.36 -4.13
N GLY A 215 2.61 -1.01 -3.65
CA GLY A 215 2.63 -1.69 -2.37
C GLY A 215 2.15 -3.15 -2.47
N GLU A 216 1.43 -3.62 -1.47
CA GLU A 216 1.01 -5.01 -1.37
C GLU A 216 -0.29 -5.27 -2.15
N ASN A 217 -0.22 -6.21 -3.10
CA ASN A 217 -1.35 -6.72 -3.86
C ASN A 217 -1.60 -8.17 -3.45
N THR A 218 -2.68 -8.46 -2.75
CA THR A 218 -3.08 -9.83 -2.39
C THR A 218 -4.20 -10.31 -3.31
N LEU A 219 -3.93 -11.39 -4.06
CA LEU A 219 -4.80 -11.93 -5.08
C LEU A 219 -5.29 -13.32 -4.66
N GLU A 220 -6.58 -13.43 -4.35
CA GLU A 220 -7.20 -14.67 -3.88
C GLU A 220 -8.03 -15.31 -4.99
N TYR A 221 -7.75 -16.58 -5.29
CA TYR A 221 -8.45 -17.34 -6.33
C TYR A 221 -8.81 -18.76 -5.89
N TRP A 222 -9.80 -19.31 -6.55
CA TRP A 222 -10.02 -20.74 -6.64
C TRP A 222 -9.45 -21.24 -7.97
N TYR A 223 -8.74 -22.37 -7.95
CA TYR A 223 -8.26 -22.98 -9.18
C TYR A 223 -9.45 -23.29 -10.11
N ASN A 224 -9.40 -22.92 -11.39
CA ASN A 224 -10.50 -22.98 -12.35
C ASN A 224 -11.77 -22.22 -11.94
N ASP A 225 -11.73 -21.35 -10.92
CA ASP A 225 -12.89 -20.74 -10.29
C ASP A 225 -13.91 -21.77 -9.74
N GLU A 226 -13.45 -22.99 -9.42
CA GLU A 226 -14.24 -24.09 -8.88
C GLU A 226 -14.12 -24.18 -7.36
N GLY A 227 -15.26 -24.26 -6.65
CA GLY A 227 -15.32 -24.56 -5.22
C GLY A 227 -15.82 -23.42 -4.33
N GLY A 228 -16.07 -22.25 -4.85
CA GLY A 228 -16.59 -21.10 -4.11
C GLY A 228 -18.13 -21.04 -4.09
N ASN A 229 -18.85 -22.02 -3.52
CA ASN A 229 -20.31 -21.96 -3.29
C ASN A 229 -20.61 -21.88 -1.81
#